data_311982321716157f1fffe6d46b06a0a6
#
_entry.id   311982321716157f1fffe6d46b06a0a6
#
_cell.length_a   1.000
_cell.length_b   1.000
_cell.length_c   1.000
_cell.angle_alpha   90.00
_cell.angle_beta   90.00
_cell.angle_gamma   90.00
#
_symmetry.space_group_name_H-M   'P 1'
#
loop_
_entity.id
_entity.type
_entity.pdbx_description
1 polymer ?
#
loop_
_entity_poly.entity_id
_entity_poly.type
_entity_poly.pdbx_seq_one_letter_code
_entity_poly.pdbx_strand_id
1 'polypeptide(L)'
;DLTSYNLTANWDMDFATLTTSSNYSKIDGKFIVDLAGTFAQTIPFALDAVGHDENFVQEVRLASADGGSWDWIVGGFYFNKRRDIDYDYRSSQEFLDTRGLTGLPDEYYYRYKGYFDAIESAAFGELTYHFSDKLWATGGLRYTETSVQAHTLAGGYNSSYLVAALYGLTNT
;
A
#
# COMPACT_ATOMS: atom_id res chain seq x y z
N ASP A 1 -3.76 -12.19 8.14
CA ASP A 1 -3.20 -11.87 9.48
C ASP A 1 -2.78 -10.40 9.50
N LEU A 2 -2.97 -9.75 10.66
CA LEU A 2 -2.51 -8.39 10.92
C LEU A 2 -1.69 -8.39 12.21
N THR A 3 -0.48 -7.84 12.12
CA THR A 3 0.38 -7.57 13.28
C THR A 3 0.72 -6.09 13.28
N SER A 4 0.58 -5.42 14.42
CA SER A 4 0.94 -4.01 14.56
C SER A 4 1.60 -3.74 15.91
N TYR A 5 2.66 -2.97 15.89
CA TYR A 5 3.37 -2.47 17.06
C TYR A 5 3.38 -0.95 17.02
N ASN A 6 3.07 -0.34 18.15
CA ASN A 6 3.13 1.10 18.32
C ASN A 6 3.93 1.44 19.58
N LEU A 7 4.82 2.40 19.47
CA LEU A 7 5.58 2.94 20.58
C LEU A 7 5.50 4.47 20.52
N THR A 8 5.07 5.09 21.60
CA THR A 8 5.12 6.55 21.77
C THR A 8 5.90 6.88 23.03
N ALA A 9 6.82 7.82 22.92
CA ALA A 9 7.56 8.36 24.04
C ALA A 9 7.41 9.87 24.07
N ASN A 10 7.23 10.43 25.27
CA ASN A 10 7.18 11.86 25.52
C ASN A 10 8.29 12.22 26.52
N TRP A 11 8.98 13.29 26.22
CA TRP A 11 9.96 13.87 27.12
C TRP A 11 9.67 15.34 27.32
N ASP A 12 9.23 15.67 28.54
CA ASP A 12 8.94 17.03 28.93
C ASP A 12 10.25 17.71 29.38
N MET A 13 10.53 18.82 28.73
CA MET A 13 11.62 19.73 29.03
C MET A 13 11.01 21.06 29.51
N ASP A 14 11.75 21.88 30.22
CA ASP A 14 11.24 23.14 30.78
C ASP A 14 10.66 24.07 29.71
N PHE A 15 11.16 24.02 28.48
CA PHE A 15 10.79 24.93 27.40
C PHE A 15 9.95 24.28 26.28
N ALA A 16 9.91 22.96 26.23
CA ALA A 16 9.24 22.22 25.15
C ALA A 16 9.00 20.75 25.53
N THR A 17 8.07 20.11 24.86
CA THR A 17 7.83 18.66 24.93
C THR A 17 8.25 18.00 23.62
N LEU A 18 9.18 17.04 23.71
CA LEU A 18 9.54 16.16 22.60
C LEU A 18 8.61 14.93 22.61
N THR A 19 7.94 14.71 21.50
CA THR A 19 7.14 13.50 21.28
C THR A 19 7.73 12.72 20.12
N THR A 20 7.94 11.42 20.32
CA THR A 20 8.29 10.50 19.23
C THR A 20 7.29 9.36 19.18
N SER A 21 6.83 9.03 17.98
CA SER A 21 5.89 7.93 17.74
C SER A 21 6.40 7.06 16.61
N SER A 22 6.49 5.77 16.87
CA SER A 22 6.89 4.74 15.90
C SER A 22 5.77 3.74 15.75
N ASN A 23 5.42 3.40 14.52
CA ASN A 23 4.48 2.34 14.21
C ASN A 23 5.12 1.40 13.18
N TYR A 24 5.01 0.11 13.43
CA TYR A 24 5.30 -0.94 12.45
C TYR A 24 4.07 -1.83 12.31
N SER A 25 3.65 -2.09 11.09
CA SER A 25 2.57 -3.02 10.82
C SER A 25 2.87 -3.93 9.65
N LYS A 26 2.39 -5.16 9.78
CA LYS A 26 2.49 -6.22 8.79
C LYS A 26 1.11 -6.81 8.55
N ILE A 27 0.74 -6.94 7.28
CA ILE A 27 -0.53 -7.52 6.84
C ILE A 27 -0.24 -8.61 5.83
N ASP A 28 -0.65 -9.83 6.15
CA ASP A 28 -0.63 -10.97 5.24
C ASP A 28 -2.07 -11.32 4.87
N GLY A 29 -2.39 -11.29 3.59
CA GLY A 29 -3.70 -11.62 3.04
C GLY A 29 -3.63 -12.71 1.99
N LYS A 30 -4.58 -13.64 2.03
CA LYS A 30 -4.81 -14.61 0.98
C LYS A 30 -6.31 -14.71 0.72
N PHE A 31 -6.69 -14.66 -0.55
CA PHE A 31 -8.07 -14.85 -0.95
C PHE A 31 -8.15 -15.55 -2.30
N ILE A 32 -9.26 -16.22 -2.51
CA ILE A 32 -9.60 -16.86 -3.77
C ILE A 32 -10.89 -16.21 -4.25
N VAL A 33 -10.87 -15.75 -5.49
CA VAL A 33 -12.05 -15.12 -6.12
C VAL A 33 -12.50 -16.00 -7.29
N ASP A 34 -13.76 -16.42 -7.23
CA ASP A 34 -14.42 -16.99 -8.41
C ASP A 34 -14.84 -15.84 -9.34
N LEU A 35 -14.21 -15.78 -10.48
CA LEU A 35 -14.48 -14.77 -11.51
C LEU A 35 -15.41 -15.30 -12.62
N ALA A 36 -15.88 -16.54 -12.55
CA ALA A 36 -16.75 -17.13 -13.55
C ALA A 36 -18.03 -16.32 -13.74
N GLY A 37 -18.57 -15.75 -12.65
CA GLY A 37 -19.73 -14.87 -12.69
C GLY A 37 -19.54 -13.59 -13.53
N THR A 38 -18.31 -13.07 -13.58
CA THR A 38 -17.95 -11.88 -14.37
C THR A 38 -18.08 -12.13 -15.87
N PHE A 39 -17.92 -13.38 -16.30
CA PHE A 39 -17.98 -13.81 -17.69
C PHE A 39 -19.27 -14.61 -17.99
N ALA A 40 -20.39 -14.24 -17.34
CA ALA A 40 -21.68 -14.89 -17.49
C ALA A 40 -21.66 -16.42 -17.29
N GLN A 41 -20.77 -16.90 -16.41
CA GLN A 41 -20.55 -18.32 -16.10
C GLN A 41 -20.11 -19.18 -17.31
N THR A 42 -19.66 -18.55 -18.37
CA THR A 42 -19.20 -19.27 -19.57
C THR A 42 -17.74 -19.71 -19.51
N ILE A 43 -17.00 -19.16 -18.56
CA ILE A 43 -15.57 -19.41 -18.40
C ILE A 43 -15.30 -19.77 -16.92
N PRO A 44 -14.86 -21.00 -16.63
CA PRO A 44 -14.42 -21.38 -15.30
C PRO A 44 -13.08 -20.70 -14.99
N PHE A 45 -13.15 -19.62 -14.21
CA PHE A 45 -12.04 -18.72 -14.02
C PHE A 45 -11.92 -18.32 -12.55
N ALA A 46 -10.76 -18.53 -11.97
CA ALA A 46 -10.47 -18.15 -10.60
C ALA A 46 -9.15 -17.39 -10.49
N LEU A 47 -9.07 -16.54 -9.50
CA LEU A 47 -7.90 -15.80 -9.08
C LEU A 47 -7.50 -16.26 -7.68
N ASP A 48 -6.30 -16.79 -7.55
CA ASP A 48 -5.63 -16.99 -6.27
C ASP A 48 -4.75 -15.76 -6.01
N ALA A 49 -5.04 -15.02 -4.96
CA ALA A 49 -4.33 -13.80 -4.64
C ALA A 49 -3.65 -13.89 -3.27
N VAL A 50 -2.39 -13.51 -3.23
CA VAL A 50 -1.60 -13.37 -2.00
C VAL A 50 -1.07 -11.95 -1.97
N GLY A 51 -1.21 -11.28 -0.84
CA GLY A 51 -0.67 -9.96 -0.60
C GLY A 51 0.08 -9.90 0.72
N HIS A 52 1.19 -9.20 0.70
CA HIS A 52 2.03 -8.93 1.85
C HIS A 52 2.32 -7.45 1.89
N ASP A 53 1.89 -6.78 2.96
CA ASP A 53 2.13 -5.36 3.19
C ASP A 53 2.97 -5.19 4.47
N GLU A 54 4.05 -4.43 4.39
CA GLU A 54 4.82 -3.95 5.53
C GLU A 54 4.84 -2.42 5.52
N ASN A 55 4.54 -1.82 6.67
CA ASN A 55 4.54 -0.39 6.83
C ASN A 55 5.34 0.00 8.06
N PHE A 56 6.16 1.02 7.92
CA PHE A 56 6.84 1.68 9.03
C PHE A 56 6.54 3.18 8.97
N VAL A 57 6.13 3.73 10.11
CA VAL A 57 5.86 5.15 10.30
C VAL A 57 6.66 5.65 11.49
N GLN A 58 7.35 6.76 11.32
CA GLN A 58 8.05 7.47 12.36
C GLN A 58 7.67 8.93 12.33
N GLU A 59 7.25 9.46 13.47
CA GLU A 59 7.05 10.89 13.67
C GLU A 59 7.87 11.34 14.88
N VAL A 60 8.52 12.48 14.73
CA VAL A 60 9.21 13.19 15.83
C VAL A 60 8.75 14.62 15.78
N ARG A 61 8.27 15.15 16.89
CA ARG A 61 7.85 16.54 17.01
C ARG A 61 8.28 17.14 18.33
N LEU A 62 8.59 18.41 18.27
CA LEU A 62 8.91 19.25 19.41
C LEU A 62 7.87 20.36 19.44
N ALA A 63 7.17 20.50 20.55
CA ALA A 63 6.18 21.53 20.78
C ALA A 63 6.61 22.43 21.96
N SER A 64 6.37 23.74 21.86
CA SER A 64 6.65 24.67 22.94
C SER A 64 5.91 24.28 24.22
N ALA A 65 6.46 24.66 25.37
CA ALA A 65 5.71 24.66 26.62
C ALA A 65 4.61 25.75 26.58
N ASP A 66 3.51 25.46 27.27
CA ASP A 66 2.37 26.38 27.35
C ASP A 66 2.70 27.65 28.15
N GLY A 67 1.96 28.74 27.88
CA GLY A 67 1.93 29.97 28.72
C GLY A 67 2.70 31.17 28.18
N GLY A 68 3.23 31.04 26.94
CA GLY A 68 3.85 32.15 26.23
C GLY A 68 2.89 32.92 25.32
N SER A 69 3.37 34.03 24.74
CA SER A 69 2.65 34.69 23.63
C SER A 69 2.81 33.96 22.32
N TRP A 70 3.69 32.99 22.26
CA TRP A 70 4.01 32.15 21.07
C TRP A 70 3.94 30.69 21.44
N ASP A 71 3.13 29.97 20.68
CA ASP A 71 3.19 28.51 20.66
C ASP A 71 3.74 28.07 19.31
N TRP A 72 4.58 27.08 19.35
CA TRP A 72 5.17 26.54 18.14
C TRP A 72 5.29 25.01 18.19
N ILE A 73 5.23 24.42 17.03
CA ILE A 73 5.54 23.00 16.83
C ILE A 73 6.43 22.86 15.61
N VAL A 74 7.43 22.00 15.72
CA VAL A 74 8.26 21.57 14.59
C VAL A 74 8.38 20.07 14.60
N GLY A 75 8.48 19.45 13.45
CA GLY A 75 8.59 18.00 13.40
C GLY A 75 9.07 17.47 12.08
N GLY A 76 9.37 16.17 12.13
CA GLY A 76 9.71 15.35 11.00
C GLY A 76 8.85 14.11 10.96
N PHE A 77 8.55 13.68 9.75
CA PHE A 77 7.75 12.49 9.46
C PHE A 77 8.49 11.63 8.45
N TYR A 78 8.45 10.32 8.68
CA TYR A 78 8.96 9.31 7.78
C TYR A 78 7.95 8.17 7.66
N PHE A 79 7.68 7.77 6.43
CA PHE A 79 6.84 6.65 6.11
C PHE A 79 7.55 5.78 5.08
N ASN A 80 7.53 4.47 5.31
CA ASN A 80 7.98 3.47 4.35
C ASN A 80 6.93 2.38 4.24
N LYS A 81 6.52 2.09 3.02
CA LYS A 81 5.60 1.00 2.70
C LYS A 81 6.22 0.09 1.66
N ARG A 82 6.20 -1.21 1.93
CA ARG A 82 6.49 -2.28 0.98
C ARG A 82 5.24 -3.11 0.79
N ARG A 83 4.95 -3.42 -0.44
CA ARG A 83 3.83 -4.26 -0.81
C ARG A 83 4.24 -5.24 -1.89
N ASP A 84 4.06 -6.53 -1.59
CA ASP A 84 4.21 -7.63 -2.51
C ASP A 84 2.84 -8.23 -2.81
N ILE A 85 2.53 -8.44 -4.09
CA ILE A 85 1.30 -9.09 -4.51
C ILE A 85 1.61 -10.17 -5.53
N ASP A 86 1.00 -11.34 -5.33
CA ASP A 86 1.01 -12.45 -6.28
C ASP A 86 -0.43 -12.73 -6.69
N TYR A 87 -0.69 -12.69 -7.98
CA TYR A 87 -1.97 -13.02 -8.60
C TYR A 87 -1.77 -14.16 -9.57
N ASP A 88 -2.30 -15.32 -9.20
CA ASP A 88 -2.26 -16.54 -10.01
C ASP A 88 -3.66 -16.80 -10.56
N TYR A 89 -3.80 -16.67 -11.87
CA TYR A 89 -5.05 -16.90 -12.57
C TYR A 89 -5.11 -18.32 -13.07
N ARG A 90 -6.18 -19.03 -12.73
CA ARG A 90 -6.37 -20.42 -13.12
C ARG A 90 -7.72 -20.67 -13.74
N SER A 91 -7.79 -21.73 -14.55
CA SER A 91 -9.00 -22.28 -15.12
C SER A 91 -8.96 -23.82 -15.06
N SER A 92 -10.09 -24.48 -15.30
CA SER A 92 -10.07 -25.94 -15.35
C SER A 92 -9.26 -26.42 -16.55
N GLN A 93 -8.53 -27.53 -16.39
CA GLN A 93 -7.75 -28.13 -17.47
C GLN A 93 -8.64 -28.48 -18.68
N GLU A 94 -9.85 -29.01 -18.42
CA GLU A 94 -10.81 -29.32 -19.46
C GLU A 94 -11.16 -28.09 -20.32
N PHE A 95 -11.38 -26.94 -19.69
CA PHE A 95 -11.66 -25.69 -20.41
C PHE A 95 -10.43 -25.23 -21.19
N LEU A 96 -9.24 -25.28 -20.61
CA LEU A 96 -8.00 -24.91 -21.28
C LEU A 96 -7.74 -25.77 -22.53
N ASP A 97 -7.99 -27.08 -22.42
CA ASP A 97 -7.88 -28.01 -23.54
C ASP A 97 -8.86 -27.67 -24.70
N THR A 98 -10.09 -27.27 -24.37
CA THR A 98 -11.08 -26.81 -25.39
C THR A 98 -10.64 -25.56 -26.11
N ARG A 99 -9.71 -24.80 -25.54
CA ARG A 99 -9.14 -23.57 -26.12
C ARG A 99 -7.77 -23.80 -26.78
N GLY A 100 -7.37 -25.05 -26.93
CA GLY A 100 -6.10 -25.41 -27.55
C GLY A 100 -4.88 -25.22 -26.65
N LEU A 101 -5.08 -24.98 -25.37
CA LEU A 101 -4.03 -24.89 -24.37
C LEU A 101 -3.80 -26.25 -23.71
N THR A 102 -3.42 -27.23 -24.52
CA THR A 102 -3.22 -28.61 -24.09
C THR A 102 -1.82 -28.85 -23.58
N GLY A 103 -1.69 -29.81 -22.66
CA GLY A 103 -0.37 -30.23 -22.16
C GLY A 103 0.33 -29.22 -21.26
N LEU A 104 -0.42 -28.30 -20.66
CA LEU A 104 0.12 -27.39 -19.66
C LEU A 104 0.56 -28.15 -18.41
N PRO A 105 1.65 -27.75 -17.74
CA PRO A 105 2.15 -28.43 -16.54
C PRO A 105 1.23 -28.22 -15.33
N ASP A 106 0.40 -27.18 -15.33
CA ASP A 106 -0.58 -26.86 -14.31
C ASP A 106 -1.75 -26.04 -14.89
N GLU A 107 -2.75 -25.73 -14.07
CA GLU A 107 -3.95 -24.95 -14.43
C GLU A 107 -3.76 -23.42 -14.38
N TYR A 108 -2.57 -22.95 -13.99
CA TYR A 108 -2.27 -21.52 -13.87
C TYR A 108 -1.74 -20.98 -15.19
N TYR A 109 -2.62 -20.38 -15.96
CA TYR A 109 -2.30 -19.89 -17.29
C TYR A 109 -1.70 -18.48 -17.32
N TYR A 110 -1.89 -17.70 -16.24
CA TYR A 110 -1.32 -16.36 -16.12
C TYR A 110 -0.94 -16.07 -14.68
N ARG A 111 0.23 -15.48 -14.50
CA ARG A 111 0.77 -15.08 -13.21
C ARG A 111 1.22 -13.64 -13.25
N TYR A 112 0.90 -12.90 -12.22
CA TYR A 112 1.34 -11.53 -12.03
C TYR A 112 1.96 -11.39 -10.65
N LYS A 113 3.18 -10.80 -10.61
CA LYS A 113 3.86 -10.42 -9.38
C LYS A 113 4.12 -8.93 -9.41
N GLY A 114 3.72 -8.25 -8.35
CA GLY A 114 3.95 -6.83 -8.18
C GLY A 114 4.70 -6.55 -6.89
N TYR A 115 5.75 -5.73 -7.00
CA TYR A 115 6.55 -5.23 -5.89
C TYR A 115 6.42 -3.71 -5.91
N PHE A 116 5.99 -3.14 -4.79
CA PHE A 116 5.75 -1.72 -4.66
C PHE A 116 6.44 -1.20 -3.41
N ASP A 117 7.27 -0.18 -3.57
CA ASP A 117 7.89 0.56 -2.49
C ASP A 117 7.43 2.02 -2.54
N ALA A 118 7.01 2.55 -1.41
CA ALA A 118 6.68 3.96 -1.26
C ALA A 118 7.38 4.52 -0.02
N ILE A 119 8.11 5.60 -0.22
CA ILE A 119 8.79 6.32 0.85
C ILE A 119 8.29 7.76 0.84
N GLU A 120 7.90 8.26 2.00
CA GLU A 120 7.59 9.66 2.21
C GLU A 120 8.43 10.20 3.36
N SER A 121 9.04 11.36 3.16
CA SER A 121 9.72 12.13 4.19
C SER A 121 9.17 13.53 4.20
N ALA A 122 8.91 14.07 5.38
CA ALA A 122 8.41 15.43 5.51
C ALA A 122 9.05 16.13 6.72
N ALA A 123 9.20 17.45 6.57
CA ALA A 123 9.46 18.37 7.67
C ALA A 123 8.30 19.36 7.75
N PHE A 124 7.88 19.71 8.95
CA PHE A 124 6.78 20.62 9.16
C PHE A 124 7.02 21.54 10.36
N GLY A 125 6.35 22.66 10.35
CA GLY A 125 6.33 23.58 11.47
C GLY A 125 5.10 24.43 11.45
N GLU A 126 4.65 24.82 12.64
CA GLU A 126 3.52 25.69 12.88
C GLU A 126 3.88 26.68 13.98
N LEU A 127 3.39 27.89 13.84
CA LEU A 127 3.59 28.97 14.80
C LEU A 127 2.25 29.66 15.06
N THR A 128 1.88 29.76 16.32
CA THR A 128 0.71 30.47 16.79
C THR A 128 1.13 31.71 17.60
N TYR A 129 0.57 32.85 17.29
CA TYR A 129 0.75 34.07 18.08
C TYR A 129 -0.56 34.49 18.76
N HIS A 130 -0.51 34.66 20.07
CA HIS A 130 -1.64 35.12 20.89
C HIS A 130 -1.59 36.63 21.04
N PHE A 131 -2.52 37.33 20.35
CA PHE A 131 -2.70 38.79 20.50
C PHE A 131 -3.37 39.14 21.82
N SER A 132 -4.23 38.25 22.31
CA SER A 132 -4.92 38.32 23.59
C SER A 132 -5.45 36.94 23.96
N ASP A 133 -6.02 36.77 25.14
CA ASP A 133 -6.65 35.51 25.59
C ASP A 133 -7.81 35.05 24.70
N LYS A 134 -8.30 35.92 23.81
CA LYS A 134 -9.45 35.63 22.91
C LYS A 134 -9.13 35.73 21.42
N LEU A 135 -7.92 36.14 21.07
CA LEU A 135 -7.54 36.33 19.67
C LEU A 135 -6.14 35.83 19.44
N TRP A 136 -6.02 34.90 18.52
CA TRP A 136 -4.73 34.35 18.07
C TRP A 136 -4.74 34.13 16.57
N ALA A 137 -3.57 33.98 15.98
CA ALA A 137 -3.38 33.58 14.58
C ALA A 137 -2.34 32.47 14.50
N THR A 138 -2.61 31.50 13.65
CA THR A 138 -1.71 30.33 13.40
C THR A 138 -1.31 30.30 11.93
N GLY A 139 -0.04 30.04 11.68
CA GLY A 139 0.50 29.78 10.34
C GLY A 139 1.45 28.57 10.37
N GLY A 140 1.35 27.74 9.37
CA GLY A 140 2.18 26.52 9.29
C GLY A 140 2.65 26.23 7.88
N LEU A 141 3.73 25.45 7.79
CA LEU A 141 4.32 24.96 6.55
C LEU A 141 4.67 23.49 6.70
N ARG A 142 4.50 22.74 5.61
CA ARG A 142 4.98 21.35 5.47
C ARG A 142 5.67 21.20 4.12
N TYR A 143 6.87 20.66 4.14
CA TYR A 143 7.57 20.21 2.95
C TYR A 143 7.57 18.68 2.95
N THR A 144 7.18 18.09 1.84
CA THR A 144 7.08 16.64 1.69
C THR A 144 7.80 16.20 0.42
N GLU A 145 8.59 15.16 0.52
CA GLU A 145 9.19 14.44 -0.60
C GLU A 145 8.66 13.02 -0.60
N THR A 146 8.18 12.55 -1.76
CA THR A 146 7.63 11.21 -1.94
C THR A 146 8.31 10.51 -3.09
N SER A 147 8.74 9.27 -2.87
CA SER A 147 9.28 8.38 -3.89
C SER A 147 8.44 7.11 -3.95
N VAL A 148 8.03 6.72 -5.16
CA VAL A 148 7.30 5.49 -5.40
C VAL A 148 8.02 4.70 -6.48
N GLN A 149 8.28 3.42 -6.19
CA GLN A 149 8.86 2.48 -7.14
C GLN A 149 7.91 1.30 -7.31
N ALA A 150 7.75 0.84 -8.53
CA ALA A 150 6.96 -0.33 -8.86
C ALA A 150 7.71 -1.22 -9.83
N HIS A 151 7.79 -2.50 -9.48
CA HIS A 151 8.28 -3.55 -10.35
C HIS A 151 7.18 -4.57 -10.55
N THR A 152 6.89 -4.88 -11.80
CA THR A 152 5.88 -5.87 -12.12
C THR A 152 6.45 -6.92 -13.06
N LEU A 153 6.16 -8.17 -12.75
CA LEU A 153 6.46 -9.32 -13.59
C LEU A 153 5.14 -9.98 -13.95
N ALA A 154 4.87 -10.10 -15.22
CA ALA A 154 3.66 -10.73 -15.70
C ALA A 154 4.03 -11.75 -16.79
N GLY A 155 3.40 -12.91 -16.73
CA GLY A 155 3.67 -13.97 -17.68
C GLY A 155 2.69 -15.14 -17.53
N GLY A 156 2.81 -16.09 -18.42
CA GLY A 156 1.97 -17.29 -18.44
C GLY A 156 2.15 -18.04 -19.74
N TYR A 157 1.43 -19.14 -19.89
CA TYR A 157 1.57 -20.06 -21.04
C TYR A 157 1.07 -19.51 -22.37
N ASN A 158 0.90 -18.27 -22.51
CA ASN A 158 0.43 -17.52 -23.68
C ASN A 158 -0.70 -16.56 -23.31
N SER A 159 -0.37 -15.54 -22.54
CA SER A 159 -1.35 -14.55 -22.09
C SER A 159 -2.08 -13.84 -23.26
N SER A 160 -1.38 -13.62 -24.38
CA SER A 160 -2.01 -13.00 -25.57
C SER A 160 -3.02 -13.94 -26.23
N TYR A 161 -2.71 -15.23 -26.27
CA TYR A 161 -3.62 -16.25 -26.82
C TYR A 161 -4.85 -16.42 -25.94
N LEU A 162 -4.67 -16.38 -24.63
CA LEU A 162 -5.79 -16.47 -23.69
C LEU A 162 -6.73 -15.26 -23.79
N VAL A 163 -6.19 -14.05 -23.84
CA VAL A 163 -7.00 -12.84 -24.05
C VAL A 163 -7.78 -12.94 -25.37
N ALA A 164 -7.14 -13.36 -26.43
CA ALA A 164 -7.81 -13.58 -27.70
C ALA A 164 -8.88 -14.67 -27.61
N ALA A 165 -8.63 -15.76 -26.88
CA ALA A 165 -9.60 -16.83 -26.66
C ALA A 165 -10.79 -16.38 -25.82
N LEU A 166 -10.56 -15.56 -24.77
CA LEU A 166 -11.60 -14.98 -23.94
C LEU A 166 -12.56 -14.11 -24.73
N TYR A 167 -12.06 -13.36 -25.70
CA TYR A 167 -12.88 -12.50 -26.56
C TYR A 167 -13.39 -13.19 -27.83
N GLY A 168 -13.16 -14.51 -27.98
CA GLY A 168 -13.59 -15.25 -29.16
C GLY A 168 -12.86 -14.84 -30.45
N LEU A 169 -11.68 -14.22 -30.32
CA LEU A 169 -10.89 -13.71 -31.44
C LEU A 169 -9.96 -14.76 -32.06
N THR A 170 -9.85 -15.93 -31.48
CA THR A 170 -9.12 -17.06 -32.04
C THR A 170 -10.05 -17.90 -32.89
N ASN A 171 -10.36 -17.42 -34.06
CA ASN A 171 -10.87 -18.26 -35.12
C ASN A 171 -9.72 -18.49 -36.10
N THR A 172 -9.09 -19.60 -35.97
CA THR A 172 -8.55 -20.38 -37.08
C THR A 172 -7.76 -21.53 -36.53
#